data_9c7a6916dc674f302dd0b676a3cd7c96
#
_entry.id   9c7a6916dc674f302dd0b676a3cd7c96
#
_cell.length_a   1.000
_cell.length_b   1.000
_cell.length_c   1.000
_cell.angle_alpha   90.00
_cell.angle_beta   90.00
_cell.angle_gamma   90.00
#
_symmetry.space_group_name_H-M   'P 1'
#
loop_
_entity.id
_entity.type
_entity.pdbx_description
1 polymer ?
#
loop_
_entity_poly.entity_id
_entity_poly.type
_entity_poly.pdbx_seq_one_letter_code
_entity_poly.pdbx_strand_id
1 'polypeptide(L)'
;MKWAIGNELSKLALILVAIAFAGCSSGTSDASRTRNEATAVGAVGGAALGAGVGALTSKNKAQGALAGAGIGAAAGGLAGAAAGEAVVKKKAAFIAREDFLSRRIALVERQTADRRKVNASLRSTVATQQQRLAELKASGAAANSAGWLELRKNAASEIAAVDRRARTWQETIDAHKAFVEKYRAAARRTQLEPNVASLDAERTEILRQRGQLEIIAAGPRK
;
A
#
# COMPACT_ATOMS: atom_id res chain seq x y z
N MET A 1 15.11 66.18 -18.31
CA MET A 1 14.52 65.02 -19.03
C MET A 1 15.07 63.62 -18.64
N LYS A 2 16.08 63.46 -17.84
CA LYS A 2 16.65 62.13 -17.46
C LYS A 2 15.92 61.41 -16.31
N TRP A 3 15.06 62.09 -15.55
CA TRP A 3 14.41 61.53 -14.35
C TRP A 3 13.09 60.77 -14.66
N ALA A 4 12.41 61.10 -15.74
CA ALA A 4 11.12 60.49 -16.13
C ALA A 4 11.29 59.06 -16.68
N ILE A 5 12.41 58.73 -17.31
CA ILE A 5 12.68 57.45 -17.98
C ILE A 5 12.95 56.33 -16.94
N GLY A 6 13.57 56.67 -15.81
CA GLY A 6 13.86 55.71 -14.74
C GLY A 6 12.63 55.14 -14.03
N ASN A 7 11.55 55.97 -13.92
CA ASN A 7 10.34 55.58 -13.22
C ASN A 7 9.42 54.68 -14.07
N GLU A 8 9.43 54.82 -15.38
CA GLU A 8 8.65 53.94 -16.27
C GLU A 8 9.29 52.57 -16.46
N LEU A 9 10.62 52.48 -16.46
CA LEU A 9 11.34 51.23 -16.48
C LEU A 9 11.11 50.40 -15.20
N SER A 10 11.02 51.04 -14.04
CA SER A 10 10.71 50.42 -12.75
C SER A 10 9.28 49.84 -12.70
N LYS A 11 8.31 50.55 -13.28
CA LYS A 11 6.91 50.09 -13.37
C LYS A 11 6.77 48.91 -14.34
N LEU A 12 7.46 48.92 -15.47
CA LEU A 12 7.49 47.83 -16.42
C LEU A 12 8.12 46.55 -15.81
N ALA A 13 9.20 46.68 -15.02
CA ALA A 13 9.82 45.58 -14.33
C ALA A 13 8.88 44.96 -13.26
N LEU A 14 8.10 45.77 -12.54
CA LEU A 14 7.11 45.34 -11.54
C LEU A 14 5.94 44.61 -12.22
N ILE A 15 5.47 45.06 -13.36
CA ILE A 15 4.40 44.41 -14.15
C ILE A 15 4.87 43.06 -14.70
N LEU A 16 6.09 42.96 -15.19
CA LEU A 16 6.68 41.70 -15.67
C LEU A 16 6.83 40.66 -14.55
N VAL A 17 7.22 41.11 -13.35
CA VAL A 17 7.28 40.20 -12.17
C VAL A 17 5.87 39.77 -11.74
N ALA A 18 4.88 40.61 -11.78
CA ALA A 18 3.49 40.25 -11.46
C ALA A 18 2.89 39.25 -12.45
N ILE A 19 3.20 39.35 -13.75
CA ILE A 19 2.73 38.40 -14.78
C ILE A 19 3.39 37.03 -14.58
N ALA A 20 4.67 36.95 -14.14
CA ALA A 20 5.33 35.70 -13.84
C ALA A 20 4.69 34.92 -12.65
N PHE A 21 4.09 35.63 -11.69
CA PHE A 21 3.38 35.01 -10.57
C PHE A 21 1.94 34.60 -10.92
N ALA A 22 1.29 35.23 -11.89
CA ALA A 22 -0.08 34.91 -12.29
C ALA A 22 -0.22 33.61 -13.12
N GLY A 23 0.89 33.10 -13.71
CA GLY A 23 0.90 31.90 -14.53
C GLY A 23 0.87 30.57 -13.79
N CYS A 24 0.89 30.56 -12.45
CA CYS A 24 1.09 29.34 -11.65
C CYS A 24 -0.19 28.58 -11.24
N SER A 25 -1.41 28.98 -11.68
CA SER A 25 -2.64 28.44 -11.06
C SER A 25 -3.52 27.53 -11.92
N SER A 26 -3.11 27.11 -13.10
CA SER A 26 -3.98 26.34 -14.02
C SER A 26 -3.69 24.83 -14.13
N GLY A 27 -2.95 24.24 -13.20
CA GLY A 27 -2.73 22.80 -13.19
C GLY A 27 -3.77 22.06 -12.33
N THR A 28 -4.70 21.35 -12.95
CA THR A 28 -5.73 20.56 -12.25
C THR A 28 -5.22 19.28 -11.62
N SER A 29 -4.00 18.82 -11.92
CA SER A 29 -3.38 17.64 -11.34
C SER A 29 -2.23 18.00 -10.39
N ASP A 30 -2.07 17.22 -9.31
CA ASP A 30 -0.99 17.38 -8.34
C ASP A 30 0.42 17.30 -9.00
N ALA A 31 0.55 16.52 -10.07
CA ALA A 31 1.78 16.42 -10.86
C ALA A 31 2.10 17.72 -11.61
N SER A 32 1.11 18.37 -12.23
CA SER A 32 1.31 19.64 -12.93
C SER A 32 1.61 20.77 -11.96
N ARG A 33 0.97 20.78 -10.81
CA ARG A 33 1.25 21.72 -9.73
C ARG A 33 2.70 21.61 -9.24
N THR A 34 3.17 20.40 -8.93
CA THR A 34 4.54 20.16 -8.48
C THR A 34 5.57 20.58 -9.53
N ARG A 35 5.33 20.35 -10.84
CA ARG A 35 6.19 20.81 -11.92
C ARG A 35 6.23 22.33 -12.01
N ASN A 36 5.06 22.98 -11.96
CA ASN A 36 4.96 24.42 -12.06
C ASN A 36 5.64 25.14 -10.89
N GLU A 37 5.45 24.63 -9.66
CA GLU A 37 6.11 25.16 -8.46
C GLU A 37 7.64 25.03 -8.57
N ALA A 38 8.18 23.86 -8.99
CA ALA A 38 9.61 23.64 -9.15
C ALA A 38 10.20 24.54 -10.27
N THR A 39 9.48 24.71 -11.38
CA THR A 39 9.90 25.60 -12.47
C THR A 39 9.92 27.06 -12.02
N ALA A 40 8.92 27.52 -11.29
CA ALA A 40 8.85 28.89 -10.77
C ALA A 40 9.98 29.16 -9.77
N VAL A 41 10.22 28.26 -8.82
CA VAL A 41 11.33 28.38 -7.86
C VAL A 41 12.68 28.38 -8.57
N GLY A 42 12.86 27.53 -9.58
CA GLY A 42 14.10 27.50 -10.40
C GLY A 42 14.30 28.78 -11.18
N ALA A 43 13.25 29.31 -11.81
CA ALA A 43 13.33 30.55 -12.58
C ALA A 43 13.64 31.77 -11.68
N VAL A 44 13.00 31.89 -10.53
CA VAL A 44 13.24 33.02 -9.59
C VAL A 44 14.65 32.91 -9.00
N GLY A 45 15.08 31.74 -8.55
CA GLY A 45 16.43 31.51 -8.03
C GLY A 45 17.50 31.76 -9.10
N GLY A 46 17.29 31.27 -10.30
CA GLY A 46 18.18 31.48 -11.44
C GLY A 46 18.27 32.95 -11.86
N ALA A 47 17.15 33.67 -11.88
CA ALA A 47 17.12 35.12 -12.16
C ALA A 47 17.94 35.92 -11.14
N ALA A 48 17.78 35.62 -9.86
CA ALA A 48 18.52 36.32 -8.78
C ALA A 48 20.03 36.10 -8.88
N LEU A 49 20.46 34.84 -9.07
CA LEU A 49 21.88 34.51 -9.25
C LEU A 49 22.43 35.10 -10.53
N GLY A 50 21.72 35.00 -11.67
CA GLY A 50 22.10 35.55 -12.95
C GLY A 50 22.21 37.06 -12.93
N ALA A 51 21.30 37.77 -12.29
CA ALA A 51 21.35 39.22 -12.08
C ALA A 51 22.62 39.65 -11.32
N GLY A 52 22.93 38.93 -10.23
CA GLY A 52 24.13 39.18 -9.43
C GLY A 52 25.42 39.05 -10.24
N VAL A 53 25.58 37.93 -10.94
CA VAL A 53 26.75 37.67 -11.80
C VAL A 53 26.81 38.67 -12.95
N GLY A 54 25.68 38.92 -13.64
CA GLY A 54 25.62 39.89 -14.75
C GLY A 54 25.99 41.31 -14.32
N ALA A 55 25.55 41.75 -13.15
CA ALA A 55 25.92 43.06 -12.60
C ALA A 55 27.42 43.19 -12.29
N LEU A 56 28.04 42.11 -11.82
CA LEU A 56 29.46 42.10 -11.42
C LEU A 56 30.38 42.06 -12.65
N THR A 57 29.98 41.40 -13.74
CA THR A 57 30.83 41.17 -14.93
C THR A 57 30.67 42.23 -16.03
N SER A 58 29.64 43.06 -16.01
CA SER A 58 29.34 44.05 -17.01
C SER A 58 29.82 45.46 -16.62
N LYS A 59 30.35 46.21 -17.59
CA LYS A 59 30.70 47.62 -17.42
C LYS A 59 29.49 48.48 -17.08
N ASN A 60 28.32 48.15 -17.62
CA ASN A 60 27.04 48.76 -17.25
C ASN A 60 26.26 47.79 -16.32
N LYS A 61 26.35 48.02 -15.03
CA LYS A 61 25.78 47.11 -13.98
C LYS A 61 24.29 46.87 -14.17
N ALA A 62 23.50 47.89 -14.56
CA ALA A 62 22.07 47.74 -14.75
C ALA A 62 21.72 46.86 -15.96
N GLN A 63 22.39 47.03 -17.09
CA GLN A 63 22.19 46.20 -18.27
C GLN A 63 22.68 44.79 -18.06
N GLY A 64 23.83 44.64 -17.35
CA GLY A 64 24.38 43.34 -17.01
C GLY A 64 23.46 42.55 -16.08
N ALA A 65 22.85 43.21 -15.08
CA ALA A 65 21.89 42.57 -14.22
C ALA A 65 20.63 42.08 -14.95
N LEU A 66 20.08 42.89 -15.87
CA LEU A 66 18.90 42.53 -16.66
C LEU A 66 19.20 41.35 -17.61
N ALA A 67 20.33 41.40 -18.33
CA ALA A 67 20.71 40.32 -19.22
C ALA A 67 21.01 39.02 -18.45
N GLY A 68 21.73 39.15 -17.34
CA GLY A 68 22.04 37.99 -16.46
C GLY A 68 20.78 37.40 -15.82
N ALA A 69 19.80 38.24 -15.39
CA ALA A 69 18.54 37.76 -14.86
C ALA A 69 17.74 36.96 -15.89
N GLY A 70 17.71 37.42 -17.15
CA GLY A 70 17.00 36.72 -18.23
C GLY A 70 17.59 35.34 -18.52
N ILE A 71 18.93 35.29 -18.67
CA ILE A 71 19.64 34.00 -18.89
C ILE A 71 19.51 33.09 -17.69
N GLY A 72 19.66 33.63 -16.47
CA GLY A 72 19.55 32.88 -15.24
C GLY A 72 18.16 32.33 -15.03
N ALA A 73 17.10 33.11 -15.33
CA ALA A 73 15.72 32.64 -15.23
C ALA A 73 15.42 31.50 -16.21
N ALA A 74 15.89 31.59 -17.43
CA ALA A 74 15.71 30.54 -18.43
C ALA A 74 16.44 29.23 -18.02
N ALA A 75 17.71 29.32 -17.64
CA ALA A 75 18.50 28.17 -17.20
C ALA A 75 17.95 27.58 -15.91
N GLY A 76 17.59 28.41 -14.92
CA GLY A 76 17.00 27.99 -13.65
C GLY A 76 15.62 27.36 -13.83
N GLY A 77 14.80 27.93 -14.74
CA GLY A 77 13.49 27.38 -15.08
C GLY A 77 13.57 25.99 -15.68
N LEU A 78 14.48 25.76 -16.60
CA LEU A 78 14.73 24.42 -17.20
C LEU A 78 15.22 23.43 -16.15
N ALA A 79 16.19 23.83 -15.32
CA ALA A 79 16.67 22.97 -14.23
C ALA A 79 15.57 22.65 -13.21
N GLY A 80 14.74 23.65 -12.88
CA GLY A 80 13.58 23.49 -11.99
C GLY A 80 12.55 22.54 -12.59
N ALA A 81 12.25 22.64 -13.89
CA ALA A 81 11.34 21.72 -14.58
C ALA A 81 11.82 20.28 -14.53
N ALA A 82 13.12 20.05 -14.81
CA ALA A 82 13.71 18.71 -14.74
C ALA A 82 13.67 18.13 -13.32
N ALA A 83 13.97 18.96 -12.30
CA ALA A 83 13.86 18.56 -10.90
C ALA A 83 12.43 18.23 -10.53
N GLY A 84 11.45 19.06 -10.95
CA GLY A 84 10.02 18.84 -10.74
C GLY A 84 9.55 17.52 -11.35
N GLU A 85 10.02 17.18 -12.54
CA GLU A 85 9.65 15.90 -13.17
C GLU A 85 10.20 14.70 -12.39
N ALA A 86 11.44 14.79 -11.90
CA ALA A 86 12.03 13.74 -11.07
C ALA A 86 11.22 13.53 -9.77
N VAL A 87 10.75 14.61 -9.15
CA VAL A 87 9.89 14.54 -7.96
C VAL A 87 8.54 13.90 -8.31
N VAL A 88 7.91 14.31 -9.42
CA VAL A 88 6.64 13.72 -9.89
C VAL A 88 6.77 12.22 -10.14
N LYS A 89 7.84 11.78 -10.82
CA LYS A 89 8.12 10.36 -11.05
C LYS A 89 8.29 9.57 -9.74
N LYS A 90 9.03 10.11 -8.77
CA LYS A 90 9.18 9.50 -7.44
C LYS A 90 7.86 9.42 -6.70
N LYS A 91 7.05 10.48 -6.75
CA LYS A 91 5.73 10.55 -6.12
C LYS A 91 4.76 9.55 -6.74
N ALA A 92 4.72 9.45 -8.07
CA ALA A 92 3.90 8.47 -8.79
C ALA A 92 4.31 7.02 -8.45
N ALA A 93 5.60 6.72 -8.38
CA ALA A 93 6.11 5.41 -7.98
C ALA A 93 5.75 5.08 -6.52
N PHE A 94 5.76 6.08 -5.63
CA PHE A 94 5.36 5.93 -4.23
C PHE A 94 3.86 5.63 -4.10
N ILE A 95 3.00 6.39 -4.79
CA ILE A 95 1.54 6.18 -4.82
C ILE A 95 1.21 4.80 -5.37
N ALA A 96 1.80 4.39 -6.50
CA ALA A 96 1.60 3.06 -7.07
C ALA A 96 2.00 1.93 -6.10
N ARG A 97 3.03 2.16 -5.28
CA ARG A 97 3.47 1.21 -4.25
C ARG A 97 2.50 1.13 -3.08
N GLU A 98 1.94 2.26 -2.64
CA GLU A 98 0.93 2.30 -1.58
C GLU A 98 -0.37 1.64 -2.04
N ASP A 99 -0.83 1.92 -3.25
CA ASP A 99 -2.02 1.26 -3.85
C ASP A 99 -1.84 -0.26 -3.95
N PHE A 100 -0.64 -0.70 -4.30
CA PHE A 100 -0.31 -2.12 -4.36
C PHE A 100 -0.37 -2.78 -2.98
N LEU A 101 0.19 -2.14 -1.94
CA LEU A 101 0.14 -2.63 -0.57
C LEU A 101 -1.29 -2.64 -0.02
N SER A 102 -2.06 -1.59 -0.28
CA SER A 102 -3.47 -1.49 0.14
C SER A 102 -4.32 -2.61 -0.45
N ARG A 103 -4.14 -2.91 -1.75
CA ARG A 103 -4.81 -4.05 -2.40
C ARG A 103 -4.39 -5.38 -1.78
N ARG A 104 -3.12 -5.52 -1.39
CA ARG A 104 -2.63 -6.75 -0.74
C ARG A 104 -3.23 -6.92 0.65
N ILE A 105 -3.34 -5.84 1.44
CA ILE A 105 -4.00 -5.83 2.75
C ILE A 105 -5.46 -6.27 2.61
N ALA A 106 -6.22 -5.63 1.72
CA ALA A 106 -7.62 -5.98 1.48
C ALA A 106 -7.81 -7.44 1.06
N LEU A 107 -6.87 -8.00 0.27
CA LEU A 107 -6.88 -9.42 -0.09
C LEU A 107 -6.72 -10.31 1.14
N VAL A 108 -5.73 -10.02 2.00
CA VAL A 108 -5.46 -10.81 3.22
C VAL A 108 -6.64 -10.73 4.19
N GLU A 109 -7.27 -9.56 4.34
CA GLU A 109 -8.46 -9.38 5.17
C GLU A 109 -9.66 -10.21 4.68
N ARG A 110 -9.91 -10.20 3.37
CA ARG A 110 -10.96 -11.05 2.77
C ARG A 110 -10.69 -12.54 3.00
N GLN A 111 -9.46 -12.98 2.77
CA GLN A 111 -9.07 -14.37 3.02
C GLN A 111 -9.23 -14.75 4.49
N THR A 112 -8.91 -13.85 5.42
CA THR A 112 -9.10 -14.08 6.85
C THR A 112 -10.59 -14.21 7.19
N ALA A 113 -11.43 -13.32 6.66
CA ALA A 113 -12.87 -13.38 6.86
C ALA A 113 -13.49 -14.68 6.32
N ASP A 114 -13.06 -15.13 5.15
CA ASP A 114 -13.55 -16.38 4.56
C ASP A 114 -13.08 -17.61 5.37
N ARG A 115 -11.85 -17.62 5.88
CA ARG A 115 -11.36 -18.68 6.76
C ARG A 115 -12.13 -18.73 8.09
N ARG A 116 -12.49 -17.57 8.65
CA ARG A 116 -13.35 -17.50 9.84
C ARG A 116 -14.71 -18.14 9.61
N LYS A 117 -15.34 -17.90 8.46
CA LYS A 117 -16.62 -18.55 8.08
C LYS A 117 -16.46 -20.07 7.99
N VAL A 118 -15.40 -20.55 7.34
CA VAL A 118 -15.11 -21.99 7.25
C VAL A 118 -14.90 -22.60 8.63
N ASN A 119 -14.12 -21.94 9.49
CA ASN A 119 -13.88 -22.42 10.86
C ASN A 119 -15.17 -22.42 11.70
N ALA A 120 -16.04 -21.43 11.53
CA ALA A 120 -17.34 -21.39 12.20
C ALA A 120 -18.25 -22.56 11.76
N SER A 121 -18.33 -22.82 10.46
CA SER A 121 -19.06 -23.96 9.91
C SER A 121 -18.51 -25.29 10.41
N LEU A 122 -17.20 -25.45 10.41
CA LEU A 122 -16.58 -26.68 10.90
C LEU A 122 -16.81 -26.90 12.40
N ARG A 123 -16.77 -25.83 13.22
CA ARG A 123 -17.14 -25.90 14.65
C ARG A 123 -18.55 -26.45 14.84
N SER A 124 -19.51 -25.98 14.04
CA SER A 124 -20.88 -26.49 14.07
C SER A 124 -20.93 -27.98 13.72
N THR A 125 -20.22 -28.39 12.67
CA THR A 125 -20.12 -29.81 12.26
C THR A 125 -19.51 -30.65 13.37
N VAL A 126 -18.39 -30.22 13.96
CA VAL A 126 -17.75 -30.92 15.08
C VAL A 126 -18.70 -31.06 16.27
N ALA A 127 -19.40 -29.99 16.65
CA ALA A 127 -20.38 -30.04 17.76
C ALA A 127 -21.50 -31.06 17.50
N THR A 128 -22.05 -31.08 16.28
CA THR A 128 -23.06 -32.06 15.89
C THR A 128 -22.53 -33.50 15.98
N GLN A 129 -21.31 -33.74 15.51
CA GLN A 129 -20.68 -35.07 15.58
C GLN A 129 -20.35 -35.47 17.03
N GLN A 130 -19.95 -34.53 17.89
CA GLN A 130 -19.73 -34.78 19.33
C GLN A 130 -21.04 -35.16 20.04
N GLN A 131 -22.13 -34.47 19.72
CA GLN A 131 -23.45 -34.82 20.24
C GLN A 131 -23.84 -36.23 19.80
N ARG A 132 -23.68 -36.57 18.52
CA ARG A 132 -23.96 -37.92 18.03
C ARG A 132 -23.10 -38.98 18.68
N LEU A 133 -21.82 -38.67 18.94
CA LEU A 133 -20.90 -39.54 19.71
C LEU A 133 -21.45 -39.78 21.13
N ALA A 134 -21.93 -38.73 21.80
CA ALA A 134 -22.49 -38.85 23.14
C ALA A 134 -23.77 -39.72 23.16
N GLU A 135 -24.67 -39.54 22.21
CA GLU A 135 -25.90 -40.34 22.04
C GLU A 135 -25.57 -41.82 21.82
N LEU A 136 -24.64 -42.16 20.94
CA LEU A 136 -24.21 -43.54 20.68
C LEU A 136 -23.58 -44.19 21.91
N LYS A 137 -22.82 -43.44 22.70
CA LYS A 137 -22.27 -43.92 23.97
C LYS A 137 -23.36 -44.17 25.02
N ALA A 138 -24.31 -43.25 25.15
CA ALA A 138 -25.41 -43.34 26.12
C ALA A 138 -26.37 -44.49 25.81
N SER A 139 -26.61 -44.77 24.52
CA SER A 139 -27.44 -45.89 24.07
C SER A 139 -26.78 -47.27 24.21
N GLY A 140 -25.50 -47.35 24.58
CA GLY A 140 -24.77 -48.63 24.64
C GLY A 140 -24.61 -49.29 23.26
N ALA A 141 -24.72 -48.55 22.16
CA ALA A 141 -24.66 -49.06 20.81
C ALA A 141 -23.35 -49.83 20.54
N ALA A 142 -23.46 -51.03 19.96
CA ALA A 142 -22.27 -51.83 19.62
C ALA A 142 -21.36 -51.04 18.67
N ALA A 143 -20.02 -51.18 18.84
CA ALA A 143 -18.99 -50.46 18.08
C ALA A 143 -19.03 -50.71 16.55
N ASN A 144 -19.66 -51.79 16.13
CA ASN A 144 -19.92 -52.12 14.72
C ASN A 144 -21.30 -51.76 14.22
N SER A 145 -22.12 -51.07 15.03
CA SER A 145 -23.45 -50.64 14.61
C SER A 145 -23.35 -49.59 13.45
N ALA A 146 -24.42 -49.53 12.66
CA ALA A 146 -24.50 -48.60 11.52
C ALA A 146 -24.23 -47.14 11.95
N GLY A 147 -24.73 -46.72 13.15
CA GLY A 147 -24.50 -45.40 13.67
C GLY A 147 -23.03 -45.08 13.96
N TRP A 148 -22.27 -46.01 14.50
CA TRP A 148 -20.82 -45.86 14.70
C TRP A 148 -20.05 -45.83 13.40
N LEU A 149 -20.42 -46.71 12.45
CA LEU A 149 -19.77 -46.74 11.13
C LEU A 149 -19.97 -45.42 10.36
N GLU A 150 -21.20 -44.91 10.39
CA GLU A 150 -21.55 -43.63 9.78
C GLU A 150 -20.78 -42.48 10.44
N LEU A 151 -20.79 -42.38 11.76
CA LEU A 151 -20.06 -41.34 12.48
C LEU A 151 -18.57 -41.33 12.14
N ARG A 152 -17.92 -42.49 12.13
CA ARG A 152 -16.50 -42.63 11.73
C ARG A 152 -16.26 -42.22 10.29
N LYS A 153 -17.13 -42.63 9.36
CA LYS A 153 -17.03 -42.27 7.93
C LYS A 153 -17.14 -40.75 7.74
N ASN A 154 -18.08 -40.11 8.43
CA ASN A 154 -18.29 -38.67 8.37
C ASN A 154 -17.09 -37.93 8.94
N ALA A 155 -16.60 -38.34 10.11
CA ALA A 155 -15.42 -37.74 10.72
C ALA A 155 -14.17 -37.90 9.83
N ALA A 156 -13.93 -39.07 9.25
CA ALA A 156 -12.81 -39.30 8.32
C ALA A 156 -12.91 -38.43 7.06
N SER A 157 -14.11 -38.27 6.51
CA SER A 157 -14.34 -37.38 5.36
C SER A 157 -14.02 -35.92 5.68
N GLU A 158 -14.46 -35.44 6.85
CA GLU A 158 -14.15 -34.07 7.30
C GLU A 158 -12.66 -33.89 7.59
N ILE A 159 -11.98 -34.87 8.21
CA ILE A 159 -10.52 -34.83 8.41
C ILE A 159 -9.82 -34.65 7.07
N ALA A 160 -10.16 -35.44 6.06
CA ALA A 160 -9.57 -35.35 4.73
C ALA A 160 -9.83 -33.97 4.07
N ALA A 161 -11.01 -33.39 4.28
CA ALA A 161 -11.34 -32.04 3.80
C ALA A 161 -10.52 -30.96 4.53
N VAL A 162 -10.37 -31.08 5.85
CA VAL A 162 -9.55 -30.17 6.67
C VAL A 162 -8.08 -30.23 6.25
N ASP A 163 -7.54 -31.43 6.04
CA ASP A 163 -6.14 -31.60 5.62
C ASP A 163 -5.85 -30.92 4.28
N ARG A 164 -6.77 -31.06 3.31
CA ARG A 164 -6.63 -30.33 2.03
C ARG A 164 -6.65 -28.82 2.23
N ARG A 165 -7.61 -28.30 3.00
CA ARG A 165 -7.72 -26.86 3.28
C ARG A 165 -6.50 -26.33 4.02
N ALA A 166 -6.00 -27.06 5.04
CA ALA A 166 -4.86 -26.66 5.82
C ALA A 166 -3.58 -26.55 4.98
N ARG A 167 -3.37 -27.46 4.00
CA ARG A 167 -2.26 -27.36 3.05
C ARG A 167 -2.37 -26.11 2.17
N THR A 168 -3.50 -25.90 1.52
CA THR A 168 -3.72 -24.71 0.68
C THR A 168 -3.58 -23.41 1.49
N TRP A 169 -4.05 -23.42 2.74
CA TRP A 169 -3.89 -22.26 3.62
C TRP A 169 -2.43 -22.02 4.00
N GLN A 170 -1.64 -23.07 4.24
CA GLN A 170 -0.21 -22.95 4.48
C GLN A 170 0.51 -22.31 3.30
N GLU A 171 0.31 -22.84 2.09
CA GLU A 171 0.90 -22.27 0.86
C GLU A 171 0.58 -20.78 0.70
N THR A 172 -0.68 -20.39 0.97
CA THR A 172 -1.11 -19.00 0.90
C THR A 172 -0.41 -18.14 1.96
N ILE A 173 -0.28 -18.64 3.19
CA ILE A 173 0.40 -17.94 4.29
C ILE A 173 1.88 -17.76 3.97
N ASP A 174 2.54 -18.79 3.45
CA ASP A 174 3.95 -18.74 3.09
C ASP A 174 4.21 -17.72 1.97
N ALA A 175 3.33 -17.66 0.98
CA ALA A 175 3.38 -16.63 -0.07
C ALA A 175 3.21 -15.20 0.50
N HIS A 176 2.33 -15.01 1.50
CA HIS A 176 2.18 -13.72 2.17
C HIS A 176 3.38 -13.39 3.07
N LYS A 177 3.95 -14.37 3.80
CA LYS A 177 5.16 -14.20 4.61
C LYS A 177 6.36 -13.81 3.74
N ALA A 178 6.57 -14.49 2.62
CA ALA A 178 7.61 -14.14 1.65
C ALA A 178 7.43 -12.72 1.08
N PHE A 179 6.18 -12.30 0.85
CA PHE A 179 5.87 -10.95 0.42
C PHE A 179 6.20 -9.92 1.51
N VAL A 180 5.81 -10.16 2.77
CA VAL A 180 6.13 -9.29 3.91
C VAL A 180 7.64 -9.13 4.06
N GLU A 181 8.39 -10.21 3.94
CA GLU A 181 9.86 -10.18 4.02
C GLU A 181 10.46 -9.32 2.91
N LYS A 182 10.04 -9.54 1.65
CA LYS A 182 10.50 -8.75 0.50
C LYS A 182 10.23 -7.25 0.64
N TYR A 183 9.13 -6.87 1.31
CA TYR A 183 8.70 -5.48 1.48
C TYR A 183 8.73 -5.04 2.95
N ARG A 184 9.58 -5.62 3.79
CA ARG A 184 9.62 -5.47 5.25
C ARG A 184 9.50 -4.02 5.72
N ALA A 185 10.25 -3.08 5.14
CA ALA A 185 10.24 -1.68 5.54
C ALA A 185 8.87 -1.00 5.31
N ALA A 186 8.14 -1.42 4.26
CA ALA A 186 6.80 -0.92 3.96
C ALA A 186 5.73 -1.69 4.75
N ALA A 187 5.87 -3.01 4.90
CA ALA A 187 4.94 -3.87 5.62
C ALA A 187 4.84 -3.51 7.11
N ARG A 188 5.94 -3.09 7.75
CA ARG A 188 5.94 -2.61 9.15
C ARG A 188 5.15 -1.32 9.38
N ARG A 189 4.97 -0.50 8.33
CA ARG A 189 4.19 0.75 8.38
C ARG A 189 2.71 0.52 8.08
N THR A 190 2.33 -0.69 7.76
CA THR A 190 0.98 -1.07 7.34
C THR A 190 0.44 -2.19 8.24
N GLN A 191 -0.85 -2.49 8.12
CA GLN A 191 -1.50 -3.60 8.83
C GLN A 191 -1.23 -4.98 8.19
N LEU A 192 -0.29 -5.10 7.26
CA LEU A 192 -0.08 -6.34 6.51
C LEU A 192 0.49 -7.46 7.38
N GLU A 193 1.48 -7.16 8.22
CA GLU A 193 2.13 -8.15 9.09
C GLU A 193 1.15 -8.76 10.11
N PRO A 194 0.38 -7.97 10.90
CA PRO A 194 -0.64 -8.52 11.80
C PRO A 194 -1.78 -9.24 11.06
N ASN A 195 -2.13 -8.80 9.86
CA ASN A 195 -3.16 -9.49 9.07
C ASN A 195 -2.68 -10.87 8.59
N VAL A 196 -1.42 -11.03 8.23
CA VAL A 196 -0.84 -12.36 7.91
C VAL A 196 -0.79 -13.25 9.15
N ALA A 197 -0.48 -12.70 10.33
CA ALA A 197 -0.54 -13.44 11.59
C ALA A 197 -1.98 -13.94 11.90
N SER A 198 -2.99 -13.14 11.56
CA SER A 198 -4.39 -13.55 11.69
C SER A 198 -4.74 -14.74 10.77
N LEU A 199 -4.19 -14.81 9.55
CA LEU A 199 -4.35 -15.97 8.69
C LEU A 199 -3.75 -17.25 9.29
N ASP A 200 -2.60 -17.13 9.96
CA ASP A 200 -1.91 -18.25 10.63
C ASP A 200 -2.73 -18.74 11.84
N ALA A 201 -3.33 -17.81 12.59
CA ALA A 201 -4.24 -18.15 13.70
C ALA A 201 -5.47 -18.94 13.21
N GLU A 202 -6.09 -18.56 12.09
CA GLU A 202 -7.21 -19.30 11.51
C GLU A 202 -6.80 -20.71 11.03
N ARG A 203 -5.58 -20.87 10.52
CA ARG A 203 -5.03 -22.19 10.19
C ARG A 203 -4.80 -23.05 11.44
N THR A 204 -4.30 -22.47 12.50
CA THR A 204 -4.13 -23.17 13.78
C THR A 204 -5.47 -23.64 14.32
N GLU A 205 -6.51 -22.83 14.23
CA GLU A 205 -7.86 -23.18 14.66
C GLU A 205 -8.43 -24.36 13.86
N ILE A 206 -8.28 -24.39 12.53
CA ILE A 206 -8.79 -25.52 11.74
C ILE A 206 -8.08 -26.84 12.10
N LEU A 207 -6.78 -26.79 12.41
CA LEU A 207 -6.02 -27.96 12.84
C LEU A 207 -6.44 -28.43 14.24
N ARG A 208 -6.79 -27.52 15.13
CA ARG A 208 -7.35 -27.87 16.44
C ARG A 208 -8.68 -28.63 16.29
N GLN A 209 -9.54 -28.20 15.38
CA GLN A 209 -10.82 -28.88 15.10
C GLN A 209 -10.61 -30.24 14.44
N ARG A 210 -9.56 -30.36 13.58
CA ARG A 210 -9.14 -31.65 13.04
C ARG A 210 -8.83 -32.65 14.17
N GLY A 211 -8.09 -32.23 15.18
CA GLY A 211 -7.80 -33.10 16.34
C GLY A 211 -9.07 -33.56 17.07
N GLN A 212 -10.11 -32.73 17.17
CA GLN A 212 -11.39 -33.15 17.72
C GLN A 212 -12.11 -34.20 16.87
N LEU A 213 -12.05 -34.06 15.54
CA LEU A 213 -12.59 -35.07 14.61
C LEU A 213 -11.85 -36.39 14.72
N GLU A 214 -10.54 -36.40 14.95
CA GLU A 214 -9.76 -37.63 15.16
C GLU A 214 -10.21 -38.40 16.40
N ILE A 215 -10.52 -37.68 17.49
CA ILE A 215 -11.07 -38.31 18.70
C ILE A 215 -12.43 -38.97 18.40
N ILE A 216 -13.29 -38.31 17.61
CA ILE A 216 -14.58 -38.86 17.18
C ILE A 216 -14.38 -40.08 16.27
N ALA A 217 -13.47 -40.01 15.32
CA ALA A 217 -13.17 -41.09 14.38
C ALA A 217 -12.57 -42.34 15.08
N ALA A 218 -11.78 -42.13 16.14
CA ALA A 218 -11.22 -43.24 16.93
C ALA A 218 -12.31 -44.06 17.62
N GLY A 219 -13.42 -43.43 18.00
CA GLY A 219 -14.54 -44.12 18.69
C GLY A 219 -14.20 -44.61 20.10
N PRO A 220 -14.98 -45.53 20.67
CA PRO A 220 -14.69 -46.12 21.95
C PRO A 220 -13.43 -47.01 21.87
N ARG A 221 -12.49 -46.78 22.78
CA ARG A 221 -11.40 -47.75 23.01
C ARG A 221 -12.02 -48.97 23.66
N LYS A 222 -11.73 -50.16 23.07
CA LYS A 222 -12.14 -51.43 23.66
C LYS A 222 -11.54 -51.59 25.03
#